data_fa04e5ecbcfd2b7bb4747227498df961
#
_entry.id   fa04e5ecbcfd2b7bb4747227498df961
#
_cell.length_a   1.000
_cell.length_b   1.000
_cell.length_c   1.000
_cell.angle_alpha   90.00
_cell.angle_beta   90.00
_cell.angle_gamma   90.00
#
_symmetry.space_group_name_H-M   'P 1'
#
loop_
_entity.id
_entity.type
_entity.pdbx_description
1 polymer ?
#
loop_
_entity_poly.entity_id
_entity_poly.type
_entity_poly.pdbx_seq_one_letter_code
_entity_poly.pdbx_strand_id
1 'polypeptide(L)'
;MSPSEIKSSALLASIYSLRMLGIFLILPIFSIYASELSGRPTEFQIGLAFGIYGLTQAILQIPFGMTSDRFGRKPVIYFGLLLFIIGSFIAGISEQIEGVIIGRAIQGSGAISAVLTAFLSDLTSDKSRTKGMAIIGASIGLTFAFSLVISPILNELIGVPGIF
;
A
#
# COMPACT_ATOMS: atom_id res chain seq x y z
N MET A 1 -14.32 -14.97 -18.68
CA MET A 1 -14.42 -13.53 -18.36
C MET A 1 -14.83 -12.78 -19.61
N SER A 2 -15.78 -11.88 -19.48
CA SER A 2 -16.13 -10.93 -20.54
C SER A 2 -15.01 -9.86 -20.70
N PRO A 3 -14.95 -9.15 -21.84
CA PRO A 3 -13.99 -8.05 -22.01
C PRO A 3 -14.10 -6.97 -20.96
N SER A 4 -15.33 -6.66 -20.50
CA SER A 4 -15.57 -5.70 -19.42
C SER A 4 -15.05 -6.17 -18.06
N GLU A 5 -15.23 -7.45 -17.73
CA GLU A 5 -14.69 -8.03 -16.49
C GLU A 5 -13.14 -8.02 -16.48
N ILE A 6 -12.51 -8.31 -17.63
CA ILE A 6 -11.05 -8.24 -17.75
C ILE A 6 -10.56 -6.81 -17.54
N LYS A 7 -11.20 -5.83 -18.19
CA LYS A 7 -10.86 -4.42 -18.04
C LYS A 7 -11.00 -3.94 -16.59
N SER A 8 -12.11 -4.28 -15.93
CA SER A 8 -12.34 -3.92 -14.53
C SER A 8 -11.30 -4.57 -13.60
N SER A 9 -11.01 -5.87 -13.80
CA SER A 9 -9.99 -6.57 -13.01
C SER A 9 -8.61 -5.97 -13.21
N ALA A 10 -8.23 -5.60 -14.43
CA ALA A 10 -6.95 -4.96 -14.73
C ALA A 10 -6.84 -3.57 -14.10
N LEU A 11 -7.90 -2.75 -14.13
CA LEU A 11 -7.93 -1.45 -13.48
C LEU A 11 -7.79 -1.55 -11.96
N LEU A 12 -8.50 -2.49 -11.32
CA LEU A 12 -8.38 -2.71 -9.88
C LEU A 12 -7.00 -3.27 -9.52
N ALA A 13 -6.45 -4.16 -10.33
CA ALA A 13 -5.09 -4.67 -10.19
C ALA A 13 -4.04 -3.55 -10.29
N SER A 14 -4.23 -2.57 -11.17
CA SER A 14 -3.33 -1.41 -11.30
C SER A 14 -3.34 -0.53 -10.04
N ILE A 15 -4.53 -0.28 -9.45
CA ILE A 15 -4.64 0.47 -8.18
C ILE A 15 -3.93 -0.29 -7.06
N TYR A 16 -4.13 -1.61 -7.00
CA TYR A 16 -3.50 -2.47 -6.02
C TYR A 16 -1.97 -2.46 -6.17
N SER A 17 -1.48 -2.64 -7.41
CA SER A 17 -0.06 -2.65 -7.73
C SER A 17 0.62 -1.32 -7.41
N LEU A 18 0.00 -0.20 -7.79
CA LEU A 18 0.56 1.13 -7.52
C LEU A 18 0.72 1.38 -6.02
N ARG A 19 -0.29 0.98 -5.24
CA ARG A 19 -0.23 1.09 -3.78
C ARG A 19 0.84 0.18 -3.18
N MET A 20 0.93 -1.08 -3.65
CA MET A 20 1.92 -2.04 -3.18
C MET A 20 3.34 -1.66 -3.61
N LEU A 21 3.49 -1.01 -4.75
CA LEU A 21 4.79 -0.52 -5.24
C LEU A 21 5.46 0.39 -4.21
N GLY A 22 4.75 1.39 -3.68
CA GLY A 22 5.29 2.29 -2.67
C GLY A 22 5.77 1.59 -1.40
N ILE A 23 5.09 0.51 -1.00
CA ILE A 23 5.48 -0.28 0.18
C ILE A 23 6.69 -1.16 -0.14
N PHE A 24 6.65 -1.88 -1.26
CA PHE A 24 7.67 -2.84 -1.64
C PHE A 24 9.00 -2.19 -2.02
N LEU A 25 8.98 -0.97 -2.58
CA LEU A 25 10.19 -0.21 -2.87
C LEU A 25 10.98 0.18 -1.62
N ILE A 26 10.29 0.45 -0.52
CA ILE A 26 10.92 0.84 0.74
C ILE A 26 11.47 -0.37 1.49
N LEU A 27 10.84 -1.53 1.34
CA LEU A 27 11.09 -2.72 2.16
C LEU A 27 12.57 -3.15 2.24
N PRO A 28 13.33 -3.28 1.13
CA PRO A 28 14.72 -3.77 1.19
C PRO A 28 15.73 -2.74 1.73
N ILE A 29 15.41 -1.44 1.69
CA ILE A 29 16.34 -0.35 2.00
C ILE A 29 15.99 0.37 3.31
N PHE A 30 14.78 0.18 3.83
CA PHE A 30 14.25 0.94 4.96
C PHE A 30 15.08 0.79 6.24
N SER A 31 15.50 -0.42 6.56
CA SER A 31 16.24 -0.68 7.80
C SER A 31 17.56 0.09 7.85
N ILE A 32 18.27 0.16 6.72
CA ILE A 32 19.52 0.91 6.60
C ILE A 32 19.23 2.40 6.74
N TYR A 33 18.30 2.92 5.96
CA TYR A 33 17.86 4.32 6.03
C TYR A 33 17.42 4.73 7.44
N ALA A 34 16.58 3.93 8.07
CA ALA A 34 16.04 4.25 9.38
C ALA A 34 17.13 4.31 10.46
N SER A 35 18.18 3.50 10.35
CA SER A 35 19.32 3.55 11.30
C SER A 35 20.16 4.82 11.18
N GLU A 36 20.09 5.52 10.06
CA GLU A 36 20.83 6.77 9.79
C GLU A 36 20.03 8.03 10.17
N LEU A 37 18.73 7.88 10.52
CA LEU A 37 17.88 9.00 10.91
C LEU A 37 18.41 9.68 12.19
N SER A 38 18.08 10.98 12.31
CA SER A 38 18.43 11.79 13.48
C SER A 38 17.90 11.18 14.79
N GLY A 39 18.71 11.22 15.85
CA GLY A 39 18.33 10.70 17.17
C GLY A 39 18.75 9.24 17.43
N ARG A 40 19.40 8.56 16.48
CA ARG A 40 19.86 7.16 16.61
C ARG A 40 18.71 6.23 17.05
N PRO A 41 17.76 5.95 16.16
CA PRO A 41 16.60 5.11 16.47
C PRO A 41 17.01 3.73 17.00
N THR A 42 16.27 3.23 17.95
CA THR A 42 16.43 1.86 18.44
C THR A 42 15.90 0.86 17.41
N GLU A 43 16.40 -0.37 17.44
CA GLU A 43 15.90 -1.46 16.58
C GLU A 43 14.37 -1.68 16.76
N PHE A 44 13.87 -1.47 17.98
CA PHE A 44 12.43 -1.53 18.27
C PHE A 44 11.66 -0.46 17.51
N GLN A 45 12.13 0.79 17.47
CA GLN A 45 11.49 1.88 16.73
C GLN A 45 11.51 1.62 15.22
N ILE A 46 12.61 1.09 14.69
CA ILE A 46 12.71 0.69 13.28
C ILE A 46 11.70 -0.42 12.97
N GLY A 47 11.65 -1.45 13.80
CA GLY A 47 10.66 -2.53 13.67
C GLY A 47 9.21 -2.03 13.79
N LEU A 48 8.97 -1.07 14.70
CA LEU A 48 7.66 -0.45 14.85
C LEU A 48 7.25 0.34 13.61
N ALA A 49 8.16 1.11 13.01
CA ALA A 49 7.90 1.85 11.78
C ALA A 49 7.50 0.93 10.61
N PHE A 50 8.03 -0.29 10.57
CA PHE A 50 7.57 -1.33 9.64
C PHE A 50 6.19 -1.87 10.01
N GLY A 51 6.05 -2.32 11.26
CA GLY A 51 4.88 -3.06 11.72
C GLY A 51 3.62 -2.22 11.83
N ILE A 52 3.75 -0.92 12.16
CA ILE A 52 2.62 -0.03 12.39
C ILE A 52 1.74 0.14 11.15
N TYR A 53 2.35 0.16 9.95
CA TYR A 53 1.62 0.17 8.69
C TYR A 53 0.68 -1.04 8.58
N GLY A 54 1.21 -2.25 8.80
CA GLY A 54 0.42 -3.48 8.73
C GLY A 54 -0.64 -3.56 9.83
N LEU A 55 -0.31 -3.11 11.04
CA LEU A 55 -1.22 -3.09 12.17
C LEU A 55 -2.42 -2.17 11.93
N THR A 56 -2.19 -0.93 11.53
CA THR A 56 -3.26 0.03 11.24
C THR A 56 -4.11 -0.44 10.06
N GLN A 57 -3.49 -1.01 9.02
CA GLN A 57 -4.21 -1.62 7.92
C GLN A 57 -5.09 -2.78 8.37
N ALA A 58 -4.59 -3.70 9.19
CA ALA A 58 -5.35 -4.84 9.67
C ALA A 58 -6.57 -4.43 10.51
N ILE A 59 -6.39 -3.45 11.41
CA ILE A 59 -7.47 -2.93 12.26
C ILE A 59 -8.54 -2.22 11.41
N LEU A 60 -8.12 -1.36 10.48
CA LEU A 60 -9.04 -0.50 9.74
C LEU A 60 -9.63 -1.17 8.49
N GLN A 61 -9.14 -2.33 8.08
CA GLN A 61 -9.65 -3.05 6.92
C GLN A 61 -11.13 -3.42 7.07
N ILE A 62 -11.58 -3.80 8.28
CA ILE A 62 -12.98 -4.14 8.55
C ILE A 62 -13.87 -2.88 8.49
N PRO A 63 -13.59 -1.79 9.24
CA PRO A 63 -14.34 -0.54 9.13
C PRO A 63 -14.41 0.01 7.72
N PHE A 64 -13.30 -0.01 6.96
CA PHE A 64 -13.28 0.43 5.56
C PHE A 64 -14.18 -0.42 4.67
N GLY A 65 -14.16 -1.75 4.84
CA GLY A 65 -15.06 -2.67 4.16
C GLY A 65 -16.53 -2.31 4.41
N MET A 66 -16.92 -2.23 5.67
CA MET A 66 -18.29 -1.89 6.09
C MET A 66 -18.73 -0.49 5.58
N THR A 67 -17.85 0.50 5.68
CA THR A 67 -18.11 1.85 5.18
C THR A 67 -18.34 1.83 3.66
N SER A 68 -17.57 1.04 2.94
CA SER A 68 -17.70 0.92 1.48
C SER A 68 -18.98 0.21 1.03
N ASP A 69 -19.55 -0.66 1.87
CA ASP A 69 -20.86 -1.26 1.61
C ASP A 69 -21.99 -0.23 1.74
N ARG A 70 -21.83 0.75 2.64
CA ARG A 70 -22.85 1.77 2.93
C ARG A 70 -22.76 2.99 2.01
N PHE A 71 -21.55 3.50 1.78
CA PHE A 71 -21.31 4.76 1.05
C PHE A 71 -20.84 4.54 -0.39
N GLY A 72 -20.64 3.28 -0.78
CA GLY A 72 -20.12 2.89 -2.10
C GLY A 72 -18.62 2.68 -2.12
N ARG A 73 -18.14 1.86 -3.07
CA ARG A 73 -16.73 1.46 -3.16
C ARG A 73 -15.80 2.61 -3.51
N LYS A 74 -16.17 3.40 -4.53
CA LYS A 74 -15.30 4.46 -5.09
C LYS A 74 -14.93 5.56 -4.08
N PRO A 75 -15.89 6.18 -3.35
CA PRO A 75 -15.55 7.23 -2.37
C PRO A 75 -14.58 6.74 -1.30
N VAL A 76 -14.78 5.50 -0.81
CA VAL A 76 -13.93 4.93 0.24
C VAL A 76 -12.53 4.60 -0.30
N ILE A 77 -12.41 4.15 -1.56
CA ILE A 77 -11.11 3.96 -2.21
C ILE A 77 -10.38 5.30 -2.33
N TYR A 78 -11.04 6.36 -2.80
CA TYR A 78 -10.41 7.70 -2.91
C TYR A 78 -9.96 8.23 -1.55
N PHE A 79 -10.78 8.08 -0.51
CA PHE A 79 -10.42 8.48 0.84
C PHE A 79 -9.22 7.70 1.37
N GLY A 80 -9.18 6.38 1.17
CA GLY A 80 -8.05 5.56 1.58
C GLY A 80 -6.76 5.86 0.81
N LEU A 81 -6.85 6.16 -0.50
CA LEU A 81 -5.71 6.62 -1.28
C LEU A 81 -5.20 8.00 -0.81
N LEU A 82 -6.10 8.89 -0.44
CA LEU A 82 -5.73 10.20 0.13
C LEU A 82 -4.94 10.02 1.44
N LEU A 83 -5.41 9.16 2.35
CA LEU A 83 -4.67 8.83 3.57
C LEU A 83 -3.29 8.24 3.27
N PHE A 84 -3.21 7.36 2.26
CA PHE A 84 -1.94 6.78 1.83
C PHE A 84 -0.97 7.87 1.36
N ILE A 85 -1.42 8.81 0.53
CA ILE A 85 -0.61 9.93 0.03
C ILE A 85 -0.14 10.83 1.18
N ILE A 86 -1.06 11.21 2.08
CA ILE A 86 -0.72 12.05 3.24
C ILE A 86 0.32 11.35 4.12
N GLY A 87 0.12 10.08 4.42
CA GLY A 87 1.07 9.29 5.21
C GLY A 87 2.43 9.15 4.54
N SER A 88 2.46 8.93 3.22
CA SER A 88 3.70 8.90 2.44
C SER A 88 4.44 10.23 2.50
N PHE A 89 3.73 11.34 2.32
CA PHE A 89 4.33 12.67 2.38
C PHE A 89 4.92 12.97 3.77
N ILE A 90 4.19 12.66 4.85
CA ILE A 90 4.68 12.85 6.22
C ILE A 90 5.93 11.99 6.47
N ALA A 91 5.92 10.72 6.06
CA ALA A 91 7.08 9.84 6.22
C ALA A 91 8.29 10.32 5.40
N GLY A 92 8.06 10.80 4.17
CA GLY A 92 9.12 11.24 3.26
C GLY A 92 9.82 12.53 3.70
N ILE A 93 9.13 13.46 4.37
CA ILE A 93 9.73 14.71 4.86
C ILE A 93 10.28 14.60 6.29
N SER A 94 10.10 13.47 6.96
CA SER A 94 10.49 13.30 8.36
C SER A 94 11.98 12.97 8.49
N GLU A 95 12.68 13.73 9.31
CA GLU A 95 14.09 13.51 9.65
C GLU A 95 14.27 12.65 10.90
N GLN A 96 13.19 12.33 11.61
CA GLN A 96 13.16 11.55 12.84
C GLN A 96 12.26 10.33 12.68
N ILE A 97 12.61 9.24 13.38
CA ILE A 97 11.88 7.97 13.29
C ILE A 97 10.42 8.08 13.73
N GLU A 98 10.12 8.96 14.70
CA GLU A 98 8.77 9.19 15.20
C GLU A 98 7.84 9.73 14.10
N GLY A 99 8.33 10.67 13.29
CA GLY A 99 7.58 11.19 12.14
C GLY A 99 7.35 10.13 11.07
N VAL A 100 8.34 9.28 10.83
CA VAL A 100 8.19 8.13 9.92
C VAL A 100 7.15 7.14 10.47
N ILE A 101 7.17 6.83 11.77
CA ILE A 101 6.16 5.95 12.41
C ILE A 101 4.75 6.53 12.24
N ILE A 102 4.57 7.83 12.47
CA ILE A 102 3.27 8.51 12.30
C ILE A 102 2.83 8.45 10.83
N GLY A 103 3.71 8.79 9.91
CA GLY A 103 3.42 8.71 8.47
C GLY A 103 3.03 7.30 8.04
N ARG A 104 3.75 6.28 8.51
CA ARG A 104 3.46 4.86 8.25
C ARG A 104 2.12 4.41 8.85
N ALA A 105 1.77 4.89 10.05
CA ALA A 105 0.47 4.62 10.66
C ALA A 105 -0.68 5.21 9.84
N ILE A 106 -0.54 6.46 9.38
CA ILE A 106 -1.53 7.12 8.52
C ILE A 106 -1.60 6.42 7.16
N GLN A 107 -0.46 6.07 6.56
CA GLN A 107 -0.37 5.35 5.30
C GLN A 107 -1.11 4.00 5.37
N GLY A 108 -0.91 3.23 6.45
CA GLY A 108 -1.62 1.98 6.71
C GLY A 108 -3.12 2.17 6.98
N SER A 109 -3.50 3.32 7.54
CA SER A 109 -4.91 3.66 7.79
C SER A 109 -5.74 3.77 6.50
N GLY A 110 -5.11 3.97 5.35
CA GLY A 110 -5.77 3.86 4.04
C GLY A 110 -6.06 2.41 3.63
N ALA A 111 -6.77 1.66 4.45
CA ALA A 111 -6.97 0.19 4.37
C ALA A 111 -7.97 -0.22 3.27
N ILE A 112 -7.66 0.05 2.00
CA ILE A 112 -8.57 -0.20 0.86
C ILE A 112 -8.52 -1.63 0.29
N SER A 113 -7.68 -2.51 0.80
CA SER A 113 -7.50 -3.86 0.24
C SER A 113 -8.80 -4.67 0.23
N ALA A 114 -9.56 -4.67 1.34
CA ALA A 114 -10.85 -5.32 1.42
C ALA A 114 -11.88 -4.67 0.47
N VAL A 115 -11.85 -3.33 0.36
CA VAL A 115 -12.75 -2.57 -0.52
C VAL A 115 -12.49 -2.91 -1.99
N LEU A 116 -11.22 -2.98 -2.42
CA LEU A 116 -10.84 -3.37 -3.78
C LEU A 116 -11.26 -4.80 -4.11
N THR A 117 -11.09 -5.72 -3.16
CA THR A 117 -11.52 -7.12 -3.29
C THR A 117 -13.04 -7.23 -3.41
N ALA A 118 -13.78 -6.51 -2.57
CA ALA A 118 -15.24 -6.46 -2.64
C ALA A 118 -15.70 -5.82 -3.97
N PHE A 119 -15.04 -4.75 -4.40
CA PHE A 119 -15.37 -4.09 -5.66
C PHE A 119 -15.12 -4.99 -6.87
N LEU A 120 -14.03 -5.79 -6.85
CA LEU A 120 -13.82 -6.81 -7.87
C LEU A 120 -14.98 -7.80 -7.91
N SER A 121 -15.45 -8.25 -6.75
CA SER A 121 -16.56 -9.19 -6.64
C SER A 121 -17.86 -8.61 -7.19
N ASP A 122 -18.10 -7.30 -6.98
CA ASP A 122 -19.27 -6.59 -7.50
C ASP A 122 -19.23 -6.44 -9.05
N LEU A 123 -18.03 -6.44 -9.66
CA LEU A 123 -17.80 -6.23 -11.09
C LEU A 123 -17.58 -7.52 -11.88
N THR A 124 -17.52 -8.67 -11.21
CA THR A 124 -17.26 -9.97 -11.84
C THR A 124 -18.35 -10.97 -11.51
N SER A 125 -18.70 -11.84 -12.47
CA SER A 125 -19.58 -12.99 -12.22
C SER A 125 -18.89 -14.01 -11.30
N ASP A 126 -19.66 -14.83 -10.60
CA ASP A 126 -19.14 -15.88 -9.70
C ASP A 126 -18.14 -16.81 -10.40
N LYS A 127 -18.41 -17.16 -11.69
CA LYS A 127 -17.51 -17.97 -12.51
C LYS A 127 -16.19 -17.28 -12.85
N SER A 128 -16.16 -15.96 -12.89
CA SER A 128 -15.01 -15.13 -13.27
C SER A 128 -14.23 -14.60 -12.08
N ARG A 129 -14.81 -14.60 -10.87
CA ARG A 129 -14.24 -14.01 -9.66
C ARG A 129 -12.84 -14.56 -9.34
N THR A 130 -12.68 -15.88 -9.39
CA THR A 130 -11.36 -16.52 -9.15
C THR A 130 -10.30 -16.05 -10.14
N LYS A 131 -10.68 -15.89 -11.41
CA LYS A 131 -9.75 -15.38 -12.44
C LYS A 131 -9.40 -13.91 -12.21
N GLY A 132 -10.36 -13.09 -11.78
CA GLY A 132 -10.13 -11.69 -11.39
C GLY A 132 -9.20 -11.58 -10.20
N MET A 133 -9.39 -12.41 -9.17
CA MET A 133 -8.48 -12.49 -8.03
C MET A 133 -7.06 -12.93 -8.44
N ALA A 134 -6.96 -13.88 -9.38
CA ALA A 134 -5.66 -14.31 -9.90
C ALA A 134 -4.92 -13.17 -10.63
N ILE A 135 -5.63 -12.31 -11.37
CA ILE A 135 -5.05 -11.13 -12.01
C ILE A 135 -4.47 -10.17 -10.95
N ILE A 136 -5.23 -9.88 -9.88
CA ILE A 136 -4.75 -9.04 -8.79
C ILE A 136 -3.53 -9.69 -8.11
N GLY A 137 -3.59 -10.97 -7.75
CA GLY A 137 -2.49 -11.67 -7.11
C GLY A 137 -1.22 -11.70 -7.96
N ALA A 138 -1.35 -11.99 -9.26
CA ALA A 138 -0.22 -11.94 -10.20
C ALA A 138 0.38 -10.54 -10.31
N SER A 139 -0.45 -9.50 -10.36
CA SER A 139 0.03 -8.11 -10.42
C SER A 139 0.80 -7.71 -9.15
N ILE A 140 0.35 -8.13 -7.98
CA ILE A 140 1.06 -7.90 -6.70
C ILE A 140 2.41 -8.60 -6.71
N GLY A 141 2.46 -9.87 -7.13
CA GLY A 141 3.70 -10.64 -7.21
C GLY A 141 4.72 -10.03 -8.18
N LEU A 142 4.26 -9.60 -9.36
CA LEU A 142 5.11 -8.90 -10.33
C LEU A 142 5.60 -7.55 -9.78
N THR A 143 4.74 -6.80 -9.12
CA THR A 143 5.12 -5.53 -8.47
C THR A 143 6.19 -5.75 -7.40
N PHE A 144 6.05 -6.81 -6.60
CA PHE A 144 7.05 -7.17 -5.59
C PHE A 144 8.41 -7.49 -6.23
N ALA A 145 8.42 -8.38 -7.22
CA ALA A 145 9.66 -8.75 -7.92
C ALA A 145 10.34 -7.54 -8.58
N PHE A 146 9.55 -6.68 -9.24
CA PHE A 146 10.03 -5.44 -9.84
C PHE A 146 10.61 -4.49 -8.78
N SER A 147 9.93 -4.33 -7.65
CA SER A 147 10.36 -3.44 -6.57
C SER A 147 11.71 -3.85 -5.98
N LEU A 148 11.97 -5.15 -5.82
CA LEU A 148 13.25 -5.63 -5.29
C LEU A 148 14.44 -5.25 -6.18
N VAL A 149 14.24 -5.22 -7.50
CA VAL A 149 15.29 -4.87 -8.46
C VAL A 149 15.47 -3.35 -8.56
N ILE A 150 14.37 -2.61 -8.57
CA ILE A 150 14.38 -1.16 -8.81
C ILE A 150 14.67 -0.36 -7.54
N SER A 151 14.34 -0.87 -6.35
CA SER A 151 14.49 -0.16 -5.09
C SER A 151 15.92 0.36 -4.83
N PRO A 152 16.99 -0.44 -4.96
CA PRO A 152 18.36 0.07 -4.76
C PRO A 152 18.72 1.18 -5.76
N ILE A 153 18.29 1.05 -7.02
CA ILE A 153 18.56 2.02 -8.09
C ILE A 153 17.87 3.35 -7.79
N LEU A 154 16.60 3.31 -7.38
CA LEU A 154 15.87 4.51 -7.00
C LEU A 154 16.45 5.16 -5.74
N ASN A 155 16.91 4.35 -4.78
CA ASN A 155 17.57 4.88 -3.58
C ASN A 155 18.83 5.67 -3.90
N GLU A 156 19.63 5.23 -4.87
CA GLU A 156 20.81 5.99 -5.33
C GLU A 156 20.43 7.30 -6.03
N LEU A 157 19.31 7.36 -6.72
CA LEU A 157 18.88 8.52 -7.51
C LEU A 157 18.15 9.58 -6.68
N ILE A 158 17.22 9.18 -5.82
CA ILE A 158 16.30 10.08 -5.12
C ILE A 158 16.26 9.87 -3.61
N GLY A 159 16.95 8.86 -3.09
CA GLY A 159 16.94 8.48 -1.69
C GLY A 159 15.60 7.90 -1.21
N VAL A 160 15.58 7.35 0.00
CA VAL A 160 14.34 6.81 0.61
C VAL A 160 13.25 7.87 0.78
N PRO A 161 13.55 9.14 1.18
CA PRO A 161 12.54 10.19 1.23
C PRO A 161 11.80 10.42 -0.08
N GLY A 162 12.51 10.28 -1.21
CA GLY A 162 11.91 10.43 -2.53
C GLY A 162 11.10 9.23 -3.02
N ILE A 163 11.26 8.07 -2.35
CA ILE A 163 10.51 6.84 -2.65
C ILE A 163 9.17 6.80 -1.88
N PHE A 164 9.06 7.45 -0.71
CA PHE A 164 7.81 7.57 0.03
C PHE A 164 6.74 8.32 -0.76
#